data_f45a7ebbaeebddc1e7ba72bd60398790
#
_entry.id   f45a7ebbaeebddc1e7ba72bd60398790
#
_cell.length_a   1.000
_cell.length_b   1.000
_cell.length_c   1.000
_cell.angle_alpha   90.00
_cell.angle_beta   90.00
_cell.angle_gamma   90.00
#
_symmetry.space_group_name_H-M   'P 1'
#
loop_
_entity.id
_entity.type
_entity.pdbx_description
1 polymer ?
#
loop_
_entity_poly.entity_id
_entity_poly.type
_entity_poly.pdbx_seq_one_letter_code
_entity_poly.pdbx_strand_id
1 'polypeptide(L)'
;MKTIDKLSFVPLLALLLFAGSCEKDGGVFMRENDAIACDCTEQSISQNVLCDGEWVADCGDVGWIAITPERGSGNGKDYGFFTLNIQYNSGAERTATVHLVYDGAAYPITVTQGACEFAYGEPRVEGNLFRNIESTACLLYTSDAA
;
A
#
# COMPACT_ATOMS: atom_id res chain seq x y z
N MET A 1 -16.65 6.13 81.80
CA MET A 1 -17.83 5.91 81.07
C MET A 1 -17.69 6.41 79.65
N LYS A 2 -17.75 5.60 78.73
CA LYS A 2 -17.94 5.75 77.28
C LYS A 2 -17.10 6.79 76.56
N THR A 3 -15.91 6.38 76.23
CA THR A 3 -15.09 6.98 75.17
C THR A 3 -15.68 6.64 73.82
N ILE A 4 -16.03 7.66 73.07
CA ILE A 4 -16.46 7.53 71.70
C ILE A 4 -15.21 7.65 70.85
N ASP A 5 -14.83 6.57 70.27
CA ASP A 5 -13.78 6.54 69.30
C ASP A 5 -14.18 7.38 68.07
N LYS A 6 -13.47 8.46 67.89
CA LYS A 6 -13.55 9.25 66.65
C LYS A 6 -12.87 8.51 65.54
N LEU A 7 -13.65 7.83 64.74
CA LEU A 7 -13.23 7.32 63.48
C LEU A 7 -12.80 8.48 62.61
N SER A 8 -11.50 8.65 62.47
CA SER A 8 -10.88 9.63 61.59
C SER A 8 -11.16 9.23 60.15
N PHE A 9 -12.11 9.84 59.57
CA PHE A 9 -12.38 9.73 58.13
C PHE A 9 -11.31 10.53 57.41
N VAL A 10 -10.27 9.84 56.96
CA VAL A 10 -9.29 10.41 56.03
C VAL A 10 -9.94 10.43 54.65
N PRO A 11 -10.23 11.61 54.09
CA PRO A 11 -10.66 11.65 52.73
C PRO A 11 -9.47 11.25 51.86
N LEU A 12 -9.58 10.09 51.25
CA LEU A 12 -8.70 9.66 50.17
C LEU A 12 -8.86 10.66 49.03
N LEU A 13 -8.01 11.66 49.05
CA LEU A 13 -7.86 12.59 47.94
C LEU A 13 -7.35 11.80 46.78
N ALA A 14 -8.28 11.31 45.97
CA ALA A 14 -7.96 10.73 44.70
C ALA A 14 -7.27 11.82 43.85
N LEU A 15 -5.96 11.79 43.84
CA LEU A 15 -5.13 12.55 42.94
C LEU A 15 -5.41 12.01 41.54
N LEU A 16 -6.42 12.54 40.91
CA LEU A 16 -6.63 12.42 39.48
C LEU A 16 -5.44 13.09 38.81
N LEU A 17 -4.43 12.26 38.56
CA LEU A 17 -3.44 12.59 37.55
C LEU A 17 -4.21 12.65 36.22
N PHE A 18 -4.67 13.84 35.90
CA PHE A 18 -4.89 14.21 34.53
C PHE A 18 -3.50 14.06 33.87
N ALA A 19 -3.22 12.89 33.37
CA ALA A 19 -2.30 12.77 32.27
C ALA A 19 -2.89 13.66 31.19
N GLY A 20 -2.40 14.87 31.13
CA GLY A 20 -2.63 15.73 29.99
C GLY A 20 -2.17 14.92 28.80
N SER A 21 -3.11 14.33 28.11
CA SER A 21 -2.94 13.94 26.74
C SER A 21 -2.54 15.24 26.05
N CYS A 22 -1.26 15.45 25.84
CA CYS A 22 -0.84 16.31 24.78
C CYS A 22 -1.45 15.69 23.53
N GLU A 23 -2.61 16.14 23.13
CA GLU A 23 -3.00 16.07 21.73
C GLU A 23 -1.88 16.84 21.02
N LYS A 24 -0.90 16.09 20.50
CA LYS A 24 -0.11 16.57 19.40
C LYS A 24 -1.15 17.00 18.37
N ASP A 25 -1.19 18.29 18.10
CA ASP A 25 -1.90 18.79 16.93
C ASP A 25 -1.53 17.82 15.81
N GLY A 26 -2.49 16.99 15.40
CA GLY A 26 -2.22 15.92 14.47
C GLY A 26 -1.64 16.52 13.22
N GLY A 27 -0.38 16.17 12.92
CA GLY A 27 0.31 16.68 11.76
C GLY A 27 -0.55 16.45 10.52
N VAL A 28 -0.37 17.27 9.51
CA VAL A 28 -1.08 17.09 8.24
C VAL A 28 -0.57 15.81 7.58
N PHE A 29 -1.44 14.83 7.43
CA PHE A 29 -1.13 13.61 6.71
C PHE A 29 -2.32 13.14 5.88
N MET A 30 -2.10 13.01 4.58
CA MET A 30 -3.06 12.45 3.62
C MET A 30 -2.32 11.61 2.60
N ARG A 31 -2.89 10.49 2.23
CA ARG A 31 -2.42 9.63 1.14
C ARG A 31 -3.52 9.46 0.10
N GLU A 32 -3.15 9.19 -1.13
CA GLU A 32 -4.09 9.12 -2.22
C GLU A 32 -4.95 7.85 -2.17
N ASN A 33 -4.33 6.70 -1.97
CA ASN A 33 -5.00 5.41 -2.00
C ASN A 33 -4.63 4.51 -0.82
N ASP A 34 -5.59 3.72 -0.36
CA ASP A 34 -5.41 2.67 0.64
C ASP A 34 -5.23 1.30 -0.01
N ALA A 35 -5.69 1.16 -1.25
CA ALA A 35 -5.59 -0.05 -2.04
C ALA A 35 -5.39 0.30 -3.51
N ILE A 36 -4.55 -0.49 -4.17
CA ILE A 36 -4.20 -0.35 -5.58
C ILE A 36 -4.42 -1.71 -6.23
N ALA A 37 -5.22 -1.75 -7.27
CA ALA A 37 -5.38 -2.92 -8.11
C ALA A 37 -4.78 -2.64 -9.48
N CYS A 38 -3.99 -3.56 -9.99
CA CYS A 38 -3.33 -3.46 -11.28
C CYS A 38 -3.38 -4.80 -12.04
N ASP A 39 -3.22 -4.73 -13.33
CA ASP A 39 -3.14 -5.91 -14.17
C ASP A 39 -1.76 -6.60 -14.06
N CYS A 40 -1.56 -7.68 -14.79
CA CYS A 40 -0.33 -8.44 -14.75
C CYS A 40 0.86 -7.77 -15.41
N THR A 41 0.67 -6.67 -16.12
CA THR A 41 1.76 -6.02 -16.87
C THR A 41 2.72 -5.25 -15.96
N GLU A 42 3.92 -5.01 -16.45
CA GLU A 42 4.87 -4.12 -15.80
C GLU A 42 4.34 -2.69 -15.88
N GLN A 43 4.31 -2.01 -14.74
CA GLN A 43 3.78 -0.65 -14.68
C GLN A 43 4.37 0.16 -13.53
N SER A 44 4.30 1.48 -13.68
CA SER A 44 4.70 2.44 -12.66
C SER A 44 3.50 3.25 -12.22
N ILE A 45 3.19 3.20 -10.93
CA ILE A 45 2.03 3.86 -10.34
C ILE A 45 2.51 4.90 -9.34
N SER A 46 2.25 6.18 -9.62
CA SER A 46 2.56 7.26 -8.69
C SER A 46 1.51 7.37 -7.61
N GLN A 47 1.96 7.64 -6.39
CA GLN A 47 1.13 7.87 -5.22
C GLN A 47 1.46 9.22 -4.60
N ASN A 48 0.45 10.04 -4.38
CA ASN A 48 0.62 11.34 -3.76
C ASN A 48 0.55 11.24 -2.24
N VAL A 49 1.38 12.01 -1.57
CA VAL A 49 1.45 12.14 -0.11
C VAL A 49 1.45 13.61 0.25
N LEU A 50 0.53 14.04 1.10
CA LEU A 50 0.57 15.35 1.73
C LEU A 50 0.92 15.14 3.20
N CYS A 51 2.01 15.72 3.66
CA CYS A 51 2.42 15.67 5.06
C CYS A 51 3.25 16.92 5.42
N ASP A 52 3.41 17.17 6.70
CA ASP A 52 4.19 18.27 7.23
C ASP A 52 5.52 17.81 7.87
N GLY A 53 5.99 16.64 7.52
CA GLY A 53 7.23 16.06 8.03
C GLY A 53 7.83 15.02 7.10
N GLU A 54 8.75 14.23 7.62
CA GLU A 54 9.39 13.16 6.88
C GLU A 54 8.51 11.92 6.81
N TRP A 55 8.52 11.26 5.67
CA TRP A 55 7.86 9.98 5.45
C TRP A 55 8.82 8.96 4.83
N VAL A 56 8.53 7.69 5.05
CA VAL A 56 9.24 6.56 4.46
C VAL A 56 8.22 5.58 3.90
N ALA A 57 8.44 5.10 2.68
CA ALA A 57 7.64 4.04 2.08
C ALA A 57 8.48 2.77 1.97
N ASP A 58 7.96 1.67 2.49
CA ASP A 58 8.64 0.38 2.54
C ASP A 58 7.67 -0.75 2.17
N CYS A 59 8.13 -1.68 1.37
CA CYS A 59 7.38 -2.90 1.03
C CYS A 59 8.05 -4.17 1.58
N GLY A 60 9.07 -4.05 2.43
CA GLY A 60 9.82 -5.18 2.97
C GLY A 60 10.52 -5.99 1.88
N ASP A 61 10.53 -7.31 2.05
CA ASP A 61 11.22 -8.23 1.12
C ASP A 61 10.41 -8.58 -0.14
N VAL A 62 9.48 -7.73 -0.54
CA VAL A 62 8.66 -7.93 -1.74
C VAL A 62 9.47 -7.64 -2.99
N GLY A 63 9.98 -8.68 -3.64
CA GLY A 63 10.91 -8.53 -4.76
C GLY A 63 10.29 -8.06 -6.09
N TRP A 64 8.97 -7.87 -6.16
CA TRP A 64 8.28 -7.47 -7.40
C TRP A 64 7.75 -6.03 -7.39
N ILE A 65 7.92 -5.30 -6.28
CA ILE A 65 7.64 -3.88 -6.16
C ILE A 65 8.92 -3.17 -5.77
N ALA A 66 9.28 -2.13 -6.51
CA ALA A 66 10.33 -1.20 -6.13
C ALA A 66 9.72 0.18 -5.92
N ILE A 67 10.14 0.87 -4.88
CA ILE A 67 9.61 2.19 -4.50
C ILE A 67 10.66 3.27 -4.81
N THR A 68 10.23 4.37 -5.44
CA THR A 68 11.14 5.46 -5.79
C THR A 68 10.45 6.82 -5.69
N PRO A 69 10.90 7.75 -4.87
CA PRO A 69 11.88 7.57 -3.78
C PRO A 69 11.27 6.78 -2.60
N GLU A 70 12.10 6.10 -1.82
CA GLU A 70 11.66 5.37 -0.62
C GLU A 70 11.36 6.30 0.56
N ARG A 71 11.78 7.54 0.50
CA ARG A 71 11.57 8.54 1.54
C ARG A 71 11.43 9.92 0.95
N GLY A 72 10.75 10.78 1.69
CA GLY A 72 10.59 12.17 1.33
C GLY A 72 10.18 13.01 2.53
N SER A 73 9.91 14.26 2.28
CA SER A 73 9.41 15.19 3.29
C SER A 73 8.38 16.12 2.67
N GLY A 74 7.45 16.57 3.48
CA GLY A 74 6.43 17.52 3.10
C GLY A 74 6.43 18.78 3.99
N ASN A 75 5.73 19.79 3.52
CA ASN A 75 5.58 21.08 4.20
C ASN A 75 4.13 21.35 4.65
N GLY A 76 3.27 20.35 4.57
CA GLY A 76 1.84 20.45 4.92
C GLY A 76 0.97 21.20 3.90
N LYS A 77 1.52 21.62 2.77
CA LYS A 77 0.83 22.40 1.73
C LYS A 77 0.90 21.78 0.36
N ASP A 78 2.07 21.28 0.00
CA ASP A 78 2.35 20.72 -1.31
C ASP A 78 2.38 19.19 -1.23
N TYR A 79 1.88 18.52 -2.27
CA TYR A 79 1.95 17.08 -2.38
C TYR A 79 3.37 16.66 -2.78
N GLY A 80 3.93 15.75 -1.98
CA GLY A 80 5.03 14.90 -2.43
C GLY A 80 4.49 13.69 -3.16
N PHE A 81 5.36 12.88 -3.76
CA PHE A 81 4.96 11.64 -4.40
C PHE A 81 6.06 10.59 -4.29
N PHE A 82 5.66 9.34 -4.38
CA PHE A 82 6.52 8.20 -4.66
C PHE A 82 5.90 7.34 -5.76
N THR A 83 6.71 6.57 -6.42
CA THR A 83 6.28 5.70 -7.51
C THR A 83 6.52 4.25 -7.13
N LEU A 84 5.49 3.43 -7.31
CA LEU A 84 5.57 1.98 -7.22
C LEU A 84 5.89 1.44 -8.61
N ASN A 85 7.07 0.89 -8.78
CA ASN A 85 7.48 0.19 -10.00
C ASN A 85 7.18 -1.29 -9.82
N ILE A 86 6.16 -1.76 -10.50
CA ILE A 86 5.59 -3.10 -10.36
C ILE A 86 6.05 -3.95 -11.54
N GLN A 87 6.70 -5.07 -11.24
CA GLN A 87 7.19 -6.00 -12.25
C GLN A 87 6.06 -6.85 -12.84
N TYR A 88 6.28 -7.32 -14.06
CA TYR A 88 5.37 -8.25 -14.73
C TYR A 88 5.06 -9.48 -13.86
N ASN A 89 3.82 -9.91 -13.86
CA ASN A 89 3.36 -11.11 -13.17
C ASN A 89 3.00 -12.21 -14.18
N SER A 90 3.83 -13.22 -14.27
CA SER A 90 3.56 -14.39 -15.14
C SER A 90 2.77 -15.50 -14.44
N GLY A 91 2.38 -15.27 -13.19
CA GLY A 91 1.72 -16.29 -12.36
C GLY A 91 0.31 -15.91 -11.96
N ALA A 92 -0.14 -16.52 -10.87
CA ALA A 92 -1.42 -16.21 -10.24
C ALA A 92 -1.45 -14.78 -9.67
N GLU A 93 -2.63 -14.29 -9.36
CA GLU A 93 -2.81 -13.04 -8.63
C GLU A 93 -1.93 -13.00 -7.39
N ARG A 94 -1.30 -11.86 -7.15
CA ARG A 94 -0.43 -11.64 -5.99
C ARG A 94 -0.75 -10.33 -5.31
N THR A 95 -0.55 -10.31 -4.00
CA THR A 95 -0.83 -9.15 -3.15
C THR A 95 0.37 -8.86 -2.28
N ALA A 96 0.65 -7.59 -2.08
CA ALA A 96 1.66 -7.09 -1.17
C ALA A 96 1.15 -5.87 -0.41
N THR A 97 1.80 -5.55 0.70
CA THR A 97 1.49 -4.35 1.47
C THR A 97 2.69 -3.41 1.44
N VAL A 98 2.45 -2.19 1.04
CA VAL A 98 3.40 -1.08 1.16
C VAL A 98 3.05 -0.31 2.43
N HIS A 99 4.02 -0.12 3.30
CA HIS A 99 3.86 0.65 4.53
C HIS A 99 4.39 2.06 4.32
N LEU A 100 3.49 3.04 4.34
CA LEU A 100 3.87 4.43 4.38
C LEU A 100 3.97 4.86 5.84
N VAL A 101 5.17 5.15 6.31
CA VAL A 101 5.44 5.51 7.71
C VAL A 101 5.56 7.02 7.82
N TYR A 102 4.78 7.62 8.70
CA TYR A 102 4.79 9.04 9.00
C TYR A 102 4.56 9.25 10.50
N ASP A 103 5.36 10.09 11.16
CA ASP A 103 5.32 10.37 12.60
C ASP A 103 5.26 9.11 13.49
N GLY A 104 5.97 8.05 13.09
CA GLY A 104 6.04 6.79 13.80
C GLY A 104 4.81 5.87 13.63
N ALA A 105 3.80 6.29 12.89
CA ALA A 105 2.66 5.47 12.51
C ALA A 105 2.83 4.89 11.11
N ALA A 106 2.41 3.63 10.92
CA ALA A 106 2.45 2.97 9.62
C ALA A 106 1.04 2.94 9.00
N TYR A 107 0.97 3.40 7.77
CA TYR A 107 -0.26 3.45 6.98
C TYR A 107 -0.15 2.44 5.84
N PRO A 108 -0.82 1.29 5.92
CA PRO A 108 -0.70 0.26 4.91
C PRO A 108 -1.43 0.64 3.62
N ILE A 109 -0.80 0.33 2.49
CA ILE A 109 -1.39 0.41 1.15
C ILE A 109 -1.34 -1.00 0.57
N THR A 110 -2.48 -1.59 0.30
CA THR A 110 -2.57 -2.93 -0.28
C THR A 110 -2.43 -2.85 -1.80
N VAL A 111 -1.46 -3.55 -2.35
CA VAL A 111 -1.24 -3.63 -3.80
C VAL A 111 -1.59 -5.03 -4.26
N THR A 112 -2.59 -5.16 -5.12
CA THR A 112 -3.02 -6.42 -5.73
C THR A 112 -2.73 -6.38 -7.22
N GLN A 113 -1.92 -7.32 -7.68
CA GLN A 113 -1.64 -7.49 -9.11
C GLN A 113 -2.29 -8.76 -9.63
N GLY A 114 -3.13 -8.58 -10.64
CA GLY A 114 -3.87 -9.67 -11.27
C GLY A 114 -2.97 -10.74 -11.90
N ALA A 115 -3.56 -11.92 -12.12
CA ALA A 115 -2.95 -12.97 -12.92
C ALA A 115 -2.93 -12.57 -14.39
N CYS A 116 -1.90 -13.00 -15.14
CA CYS A 116 -1.97 -12.98 -16.59
C CYS A 116 -2.76 -14.19 -17.05
N GLU A 117 -4.00 -13.96 -17.37
CA GLU A 117 -4.82 -14.95 -18.05
C GLU A 117 -4.49 -14.93 -19.54
N PHE A 118 -3.66 -15.87 -19.97
CA PHE A 118 -3.56 -16.16 -21.39
C PHE A 118 -4.78 -17.01 -21.76
N ALA A 119 -5.77 -16.41 -22.36
CA ALA A 119 -6.85 -17.16 -22.97
C ALA A 119 -6.30 -17.89 -24.20
N TYR A 120 -5.82 -19.09 -24.01
CA TYR A 120 -5.63 -19.99 -25.14
C TYR A 120 -7.00 -20.45 -25.59
N GLY A 121 -7.46 -19.94 -26.72
CA GLY A 121 -8.59 -20.55 -27.40
C GLY A 121 -8.27 -22.01 -27.71
N GLU A 122 -9.28 -22.88 -27.63
CA GLU A 122 -9.09 -24.28 -28.03
C GLU A 122 -8.54 -24.34 -29.46
N PRO A 123 -7.43 -25.06 -29.70
CA PRO A 123 -6.88 -25.16 -31.03
C PRO A 123 -7.88 -25.86 -31.94
N ARG A 124 -8.50 -25.13 -32.85
CA ARG A 124 -9.28 -25.70 -33.92
C ARG A 124 -8.36 -26.16 -35.02
N VAL A 125 -8.32 -27.44 -35.21
CA VAL A 125 -7.66 -28.04 -36.39
C VAL A 125 -8.68 -28.05 -37.52
N GLU A 126 -8.61 -27.07 -38.40
CA GLU A 126 -9.30 -27.13 -39.68
C GLU A 126 -8.29 -27.54 -40.76
N GLY A 127 -8.36 -28.76 -41.17
CA GLY A 127 -7.37 -29.33 -42.08
C GLY A 127 -6.00 -29.46 -41.41
N ASN A 128 -4.93 -29.29 -42.15
CA ASN A 128 -3.57 -29.38 -41.64
C ASN A 128 -3.02 -28.03 -41.10
N LEU A 129 -3.88 -27.09 -40.79
CA LEU A 129 -3.50 -25.78 -40.32
C LEU A 129 -4.07 -25.50 -38.94
N PHE A 130 -3.20 -25.24 -37.99
CA PHE A 130 -3.58 -24.72 -36.69
C PHE A 130 -4.09 -23.29 -36.86
N ARG A 131 -5.36 -23.08 -36.70
CA ARG A 131 -5.94 -21.74 -36.60
C ARG A 131 -6.39 -21.50 -35.16
N ASN A 132 -6.01 -20.43 -34.68
CA ASN A 132 -6.31 -19.73 -33.45
C ASN A 132 -5.31 -19.94 -32.34
N ILE A 133 -4.36 -19.05 -32.39
CA ILE A 133 -3.85 -18.45 -31.20
C ILE A 133 -4.51 -17.08 -31.12
N GLU A 134 -5.67 -16.97 -30.52
CA GLU A 134 -6.20 -15.69 -30.14
C GLU A 134 -5.45 -15.19 -28.90
N SER A 135 -4.21 -14.81 -29.14
CA SER A 135 -3.50 -14.02 -28.18
C SER A 135 -3.63 -12.56 -28.59
N THR A 136 -4.40 -11.82 -27.87
CA THR A 136 -4.44 -10.38 -28.03
C THR A 136 -3.11 -9.71 -27.65
N ALA A 137 -2.18 -10.47 -27.09
CA ALA A 137 -0.88 -9.98 -26.68
C ALA A 137 0.28 -10.34 -27.61
N CYS A 138 0.06 -11.20 -28.57
CA CYS A 138 1.07 -11.53 -29.56
C CYS A 138 0.57 -11.33 -30.95
N LEU A 139 0.36 -10.11 -31.23
CA LEU A 139 0.53 -9.71 -32.58
C LEU A 139 1.98 -9.68 -32.89
N LEU A 140 2.47 -10.84 -33.19
CA LEU A 140 3.67 -10.88 -33.72
C LEU A 140 3.83 -11.78 -34.60
N TYR A 141 4.20 -11.27 -35.49
CA TYR A 141 5.16 -11.60 -36.41
C TYR A 141 4.58 -12.24 -37.61
N THR A 142 4.08 -11.46 -38.45
CA THR A 142 4.19 -11.77 -39.86
C THR A 142 5.63 -11.52 -40.22
N SER A 143 6.46 -12.54 -40.18
CA SER A 143 7.63 -12.49 -40.97
C SER A 143 7.15 -12.57 -42.41
N ASP A 144 7.15 -11.49 -43.08
CA ASP A 144 7.34 -11.50 -44.51
C ASP A 144 8.72 -12.04 -44.82
N ALA A 145 8.77 -13.31 -44.84
CA ALA A 145 9.78 -13.99 -45.59
C ALA A 145 9.18 -14.22 -46.97
N ALA A 146 9.35 -13.25 -47.80
CA ALA A 146 9.24 -13.50 -49.23
C ALA A 146 10.42 -14.28 -49.71
#